data_d79be78fa7dfefb017965c41cff410d9
#
_entry.id   d79be78fa7dfefb017965c41cff410d9
#
_cell.length_a   1.000
_cell.length_b   1.000
_cell.length_c   1.000
_cell.angle_alpha   90.00
_cell.angle_beta   90.00
_cell.angle_gamma   90.00
#
_symmetry.space_group_name_H-M   'P 1'
#
loop_
_entity.id
_entity.type
_entity.pdbx_description
1 polymer ?
#
loop_
_entity_poly.entity_id
_entity_poly.type
_entity_poly.pdbx_seq_one_letter_code
_entity_poly.pdbx_strand_id
1 'polypeptide(L)'
;MLHITSLIDGLDIFKALASDVRIELLNILLENNSMSMNELASRLNITNGALTSHIKKLESCGLISISTESARHGNQKICSVHLDKILVDLERQEDILNVYSTDVKVGHYSVYRICPTCGLASDKALIGEVDDSRYFDHPDRYSADILWFTKGFVEYNIPNFIPSFQKITQLTISAELSSEAPGVNNVWPSDISFYLNDVCIGNWLSPGDFGDSRGLFTPDWWFPSWNQYGLLKLLVVNHKGTFIDGLKISDVTIDSLHLDYRSSLRFRLAVNDDAEHVGGLTIFGKTFGNYGQDIKVNIHYAPMEETE
;
A
#
# COMPACT_ATOMS: atom_id res chain seq x y z
N MET A 1 -0.74 4.80 -4.30
CA MET A 1 -0.78 6.17 -3.72
C MET A 1 0.62 6.77 -3.66
N LEU A 2 0.77 8.05 -3.97
CA LEU A 2 1.99 8.83 -3.76
C LEU A 2 1.74 9.80 -2.60
N HIS A 3 2.58 9.75 -1.55
CA HIS A 3 2.44 10.63 -0.38
C HIS A 3 3.56 11.67 -0.38
N ILE A 4 3.19 12.94 -0.40
CA ILE A 4 4.07 14.10 -0.39
C ILE A 4 3.95 14.73 1.00
N THR A 5 4.96 14.52 1.83
CA THR A 5 4.99 14.98 3.22
C THR A 5 5.50 16.43 3.36
N SER A 6 6.06 17.00 2.28
CA SER A 6 6.55 18.37 2.22
C SER A 6 6.32 18.97 0.84
N LEU A 7 5.82 20.21 0.78
CA LEU A 7 5.62 20.92 -0.49
C LEU A 7 6.93 21.04 -1.30
N ILE A 8 8.09 21.14 -0.64
CA ILE A 8 9.39 21.24 -1.29
C ILE A 8 9.72 19.92 -1.99
N ASP A 9 9.49 18.79 -1.34
CA ASP A 9 9.75 17.45 -1.92
C ASP A 9 8.79 17.15 -3.07
N GLY A 10 7.57 17.70 -3.02
CA GLY A 10 6.56 17.60 -4.08
C GLY A 10 6.78 18.50 -5.29
N LEU A 11 7.76 19.41 -5.26
CA LEU A 11 7.90 20.47 -6.27
C LEU A 11 7.99 19.95 -7.71
N ASP A 12 8.73 18.87 -7.94
CA ASP A 12 8.86 18.28 -9.29
C ASP A 12 7.57 17.62 -9.77
N ILE A 13 6.80 17.02 -8.86
CA ILE A 13 5.47 16.44 -9.14
C ILE A 13 4.51 17.57 -9.52
N PHE A 14 4.46 18.66 -8.74
CA PHE A 14 3.61 19.82 -9.05
C PHE A 14 3.96 20.44 -10.40
N LYS A 15 5.26 20.58 -10.72
CA LYS A 15 5.72 21.01 -12.04
C LYS A 15 5.34 20.02 -13.15
N ALA A 16 5.35 18.72 -12.87
CA ALA A 16 4.94 17.71 -13.84
C ALA A 16 3.44 17.80 -14.11
N LEU A 17 2.62 18.02 -13.10
CA LEU A 17 1.16 18.15 -13.22
C LEU A 17 0.73 19.53 -13.77
N ALA A 18 1.55 20.56 -13.71
CA ALA A 18 1.26 21.89 -14.22
C ALA A 18 1.38 21.95 -15.77
N SER A 19 0.61 21.13 -16.49
CA SER A 19 0.55 21.11 -17.96
C SER A 19 -0.68 20.39 -18.45
N ASP A 20 -1.51 21.07 -19.24
CA ASP A 20 -2.75 20.51 -19.78
C ASP A 20 -2.51 19.20 -20.54
N VAL A 21 -1.48 19.17 -21.41
CA VAL A 21 -1.13 17.96 -22.19
C VAL A 21 -0.77 16.77 -21.28
N ARG A 22 -0.06 16.99 -20.16
CA ARG A 22 0.31 15.91 -19.23
C ARG A 22 -0.88 15.44 -18.42
N ILE A 23 -1.78 16.36 -18.02
CA ILE A 23 -3.04 15.99 -17.37
C ILE A 23 -3.92 15.17 -18.31
N GLU A 24 -4.07 15.59 -19.58
CA GLU A 24 -4.82 14.84 -20.58
C GLU A 24 -4.20 13.45 -20.86
N LEU A 25 -2.87 13.36 -20.91
CA LEU A 25 -2.14 12.10 -21.03
C LEU A 25 -2.44 11.15 -19.87
N LEU A 26 -2.38 11.65 -18.64
CA LEU A 26 -2.72 10.87 -17.44
C LEU A 26 -4.17 10.39 -17.47
N ASN A 27 -5.13 11.25 -17.86
CA ASN A 27 -6.54 10.87 -17.96
C ASN A 27 -6.74 9.74 -18.99
N ILE A 28 -6.10 9.83 -20.16
CA ILE A 28 -6.14 8.77 -21.18
C ILE A 28 -5.61 7.44 -20.61
N LEU A 29 -4.50 7.48 -19.87
CA LEU A 29 -3.93 6.27 -19.27
C LEU A 29 -4.79 5.70 -18.14
N LEU A 30 -5.41 6.54 -17.31
CA LEU A 30 -6.34 6.10 -16.25
C LEU A 30 -7.60 5.43 -16.82
N GLU A 31 -8.07 5.87 -18.00
CA GLU A 31 -9.22 5.27 -18.67
C GLU A 31 -8.90 3.92 -19.33
N ASN A 32 -7.64 3.71 -19.74
CA ASN A 32 -7.25 2.58 -20.60
C ASN A 32 -6.20 1.65 -19.94
N ASN A 33 -5.85 1.89 -18.66
CA ASN A 33 -4.84 1.20 -17.86
C ASN A 33 -3.42 1.28 -18.44
N SER A 34 -3.24 0.98 -19.72
CA SER A 34 -1.97 1.08 -20.42
C SER A 34 -2.16 1.40 -21.89
N MET A 35 -1.18 2.06 -22.51
CA MET A 35 -1.24 2.42 -23.92
C MET A 35 0.15 2.58 -24.53
N SER A 36 0.29 2.26 -25.82
CA SER A 36 1.54 2.48 -26.52
C SER A 36 1.83 3.96 -26.77
N MET A 37 3.11 4.31 -26.89
CA MET A 37 3.51 5.69 -27.23
C MET A 37 2.90 6.18 -28.53
N ASN A 38 2.74 5.33 -29.55
CA ASN A 38 2.16 5.72 -30.84
C ASN A 38 0.66 6.03 -30.73
N GLU A 39 -0.09 5.23 -29.99
CA GLU A 39 -1.50 5.46 -29.72
C GLU A 39 -1.72 6.73 -28.91
N LEU A 40 -0.90 6.95 -27.86
CA LEU A 40 -0.94 8.18 -27.06
C LEU A 40 -0.67 9.43 -27.90
N ALA A 41 0.37 9.40 -28.76
CA ALA A 41 0.69 10.50 -29.66
C ALA A 41 -0.47 10.81 -30.62
N SER A 42 -1.11 9.77 -31.15
CA SER A 42 -2.27 9.90 -32.01
C SER A 42 -3.48 10.51 -31.30
N ARG A 43 -3.80 10.03 -30.08
CA ARG A 43 -4.94 10.55 -29.30
C ARG A 43 -4.74 12.00 -28.86
N LEU A 44 -3.52 12.35 -28.44
CA LEU A 44 -3.15 13.71 -28.05
C LEU A 44 -2.92 14.66 -29.23
N ASN A 45 -2.94 14.14 -30.47
CA ASN A 45 -2.64 14.88 -31.68
C ASN A 45 -1.29 15.63 -31.65
N ILE A 46 -0.24 14.98 -31.10
CA ILE A 46 1.12 15.51 -31.04
C ILE A 46 2.12 14.56 -31.70
N THR A 47 3.32 15.07 -31.96
CA THR A 47 4.41 14.23 -32.50
C THR A 47 4.99 13.31 -31.44
N ASN A 48 5.54 12.15 -31.83
CA ASN A 48 6.24 11.24 -30.91
C ASN A 48 7.42 11.93 -30.20
N GLY A 49 8.10 12.89 -30.81
CA GLY A 49 9.15 13.66 -30.21
C GLY A 49 8.65 14.55 -29.07
N ALA A 50 7.53 15.25 -29.28
CA ALA A 50 6.88 16.06 -28.24
C ALA A 50 6.37 15.16 -27.09
N LEU A 51 5.68 14.04 -27.43
CA LEU A 51 5.20 13.08 -26.46
C LEU A 51 6.34 12.56 -25.56
N THR A 52 7.48 12.20 -26.16
CA THR A 52 8.65 11.68 -25.39
C THR A 52 9.09 12.64 -24.29
N SER A 53 9.03 13.95 -24.51
CA SER A 53 9.36 14.95 -23.49
C SER A 53 8.37 14.94 -22.33
N HIS A 54 7.07 14.84 -22.61
CA HIS A 54 6.02 14.76 -21.58
C HIS A 54 6.12 13.47 -20.78
N ILE A 55 6.30 12.33 -21.45
CA ILE A 55 6.48 11.00 -20.86
C ILE A 55 7.67 10.99 -19.90
N LYS A 56 8.85 11.43 -20.34
CA LYS A 56 10.05 11.48 -19.48
C LYS A 56 9.83 12.31 -18.21
N LYS A 57 9.10 13.42 -18.29
CA LYS A 57 8.83 14.25 -17.11
C LYS A 57 7.88 13.56 -16.14
N LEU A 58 6.86 12.87 -16.61
CA LEU A 58 5.94 12.10 -15.76
C LEU A 58 6.64 10.86 -15.15
N GLU A 59 7.43 10.15 -15.94
CA GLU A 59 8.22 8.98 -15.51
C GLU A 59 9.23 9.36 -14.43
N SER A 60 9.97 10.47 -14.62
CA SER A 60 10.97 10.94 -13.64
C SER A 60 10.36 11.32 -12.28
N CYS A 61 9.06 11.56 -12.23
CA CYS A 61 8.31 11.84 -11.00
C CYS A 61 7.56 10.61 -10.46
N GLY A 62 7.71 9.45 -11.10
CA GLY A 62 7.00 8.22 -10.69
C GLY A 62 5.48 8.22 -10.94
N LEU A 63 4.98 9.15 -11.78
CA LEU A 63 3.55 9.24 -12.11
C LEU A 63 3.11 8.21 -13.14
N ILE A 64 4.02 7.77 -14.00
CA ILE A 64 3.83 6.70 -14.98
C ILE A 64 5.03 5.76 -14.97
N SER A 65 4.83 4.55 -15.49
CA SER A 65 5.89 3.60 -15.82
C SER A 65 5.92 3.29 -17.30
N ILE A 66 7.09 2.86 -17.78
CA ILE A 66 7.28 2.46 -19.18
C ILE A 66 7.80 1.02 -19.19
N SER A 67 7.08 0.14 -19.85
CA SER A 67 7.51 -1.23 -20.18
C SER A 67 7.81 -1.36 -21.68
N THR A 68 8.53 -2.43 -22.04
CA THR A 68 8.80 -2.75 -23.44
C THR A 68 8.18 -4.10 -23.76
N GLU A 69 7.26 -4.12 -24.72
CA GLU A 69 6.61 -5.34 -25.19
C GLU A 69 7.02 -5.69 -26.60
N SER A 70 7.07 -6.99 -26.90
CA SER A 70 7.32 -7.49 -28.25
C SER A 70 6.08 -7.31 -29.12
N ALA A 71 6.20 -6.58 -30.22
CA ALA A 71 5.13 -6.37 -31.18
C ALA A 71 5.47 -7.06 -32.51
N ARG A 72 4.47 -7.18 -33.39
CA ARG A 72 4.65 -7.81 -34.77
C ARG A 72 5.79 -7.21 -35.58
N HIS A 73 6.19 -5.97 -35.31
CA HIS A 73 7.23 -5.23 -36.03
C HIS A 73 8.23 -4.56 -35.06
N GLY A 74 8.81 -5.34 -34.15
CA GLY A 74 9.83 -4.85 -33.19
C GLY A 74 9.30 -4.63 -31.77
N ASN A 75 10.07 -3.91 -30.95
CA ASN A 75 9.70 -3.62 -29.58
C ASN A 75 8.85 -2.34 -29.49
N GLN A 76 7.78 -2.38 -28.74
CA GLN A 76 6.89 -1.27 -28.48
C GLN A 76 6.98 -0.83 -27.03
N LYS A 77 7.05 0.47 -26.79
CA LYS A 77 7.00 1.03 -25.43
C LYS A 77 5.55 1.24 -25.04
N ILE A 78 5.18 0.68 -23.90
CA ILE A 78 3.87 0.79 -23.29
C ILE A 78 4.00 1.68 -22.04
N CYS A 79 3.14 2.67 -21.93
CA CYS A 79 3.02 3.57 -20.79
C CYS A 79 1.83 3.15 -19.94
N SER A 80 1.99 3.14 -18.62
CA SER A 80 0.91 2.79 -17.68
C SER A 80 0.97 3.67 -16.43
N VAL A 81 -0.19 3.85 -15.79
CA VAL A 81 -0.34 4.52 -14.50
C VAL A 81 -0.72 3.48 -13.45
N HIS A 82 0.07 3.39 -12.38
CA HIS A 82 -0.21 2.49 -11.25
C HIS A 82 -0.61 3.24 -9.98
N LEU A 83 -0.70 4.57 -10.05
CA LEU A 83 -1.07 5.42 -8.92
C LEU A 83 -2.58 5.71 -8.95
N ASP A 84 -3.23 5.41 -7.85
CA ASP A 84 -4.65 5.69 -7.62
C ASP A 84 -4.89 7.07 -6.96
N LYS A 85 -3.88 7.57 -6.24
CA LYS A 85 -4.02 8.79 -5.44
C LYS A 85 -2.68 9.50 -5.21
N ILE A 86 -2.74 10.82 -5.10
CA ILE A 86 -1.66 11.66 -4.59
C ILE A 86 -2.18 12.33 -3.32
N LEU A 87 -1.51 12.09 -2.18
CA LEU A 87 -1.77 12.74 -0.91
C LEU A 87 -0.69 13.79 -0.65
N VAL A 88 -1.09 15.00 -0.31
CA VAL A 88 -0.17 16.11 -0.02
C VAL A 88 -0.46 16.65 1.37
N ASP A 89 0.53 16.59 2.27
CA ASP A 89 0.42 17.20 3.57
C ASP A 89 0.78 18.69 3.48
N LEU A 90 -0.11 19.54 4.01
CA LEU A 90 0.07 20.99 4.08
C LEU A 90 0.42 21.47 5.50
N GLU A 91 0.52 20.54 6.43
CA GLU A 91 0.87 20.88 7.83
C GLU A 91 2.36 21.27 7.94
N ARG A 92 2.67 22.17 8.85
CA ARG A 92 4.05 22.51 9.15
C ARG A 92 4.74 21.31 9.79
N GLN A 93 5.84 20.92 9.22
CA GLN A 93 6.72 19.89 9.80
C GLN A 93 7.51 20.48 10.98
N GLU A 94 6.86 20.81 12.08
CA GLU A 94 7.58 21.28 13.27
C GLU A 94 8.33 20.16 14.01
N ASP A 95 8.05 18.87 13.71
CA ASP A 95 8.54 17.72 14.49
C ASP A 95 9.19 16.57 13.70
N ILE A 96 9.80 16.82 12.54
CA ILE A 96 10.49 15.77 11.76
C ILE A 96 11.69 15.17 12.52
N LEU A 97 12.18 15.81 13.57
CA LEU A 97 13.39 15.39 14.29
C LEU A 97 13.19 14.15 15.17
N ASN A 98 11.96 13.77 15.48
CA ASN A 98 11.66 12.70 16.43
C ASN A 98 10.79 11.62 15.78
N VAL A 99 11.35 10.93 14.78
CA VAL A 99 10.68 9.81 14.09
C VAL A 99 11.55 8.56 14.15
N TYR A 100 10.98 7.47 14.62
CA TYR A 100 11.54 6.14 14.47
C TYR A 100 10.81 5.42 13.33
N SER A 101 11.55 4.97 12.33
CA SER A 101 11.01 4.29 11.15
C SER A 101 11.45 2.84 11.11
N THR A 102 10.54 1.94 10.75
CA THR A 102 10.81 0.51 10.57
C THR A 102 9.95 -0.07 9.47
N ASP A 103 10.48 -1.10 8.77
CA ASP A 103 9.73 -1.90 7.82
C ASP A 103 9.47 -3.28 8.43
N VAL A 104 8.23 -3.75 8.37
CA VAL A 104 7.82 -5.07 8.85
C VAL A 104 7.43 -5.92 7.66
N LYS A 105 8.17 -7.01 7.43
CA LYS A 105 7.87 -7.93 6.33
C LYS A 105 6.52 -8.61 6.50
N VAL A 106 5.85 -8.84 5.38
CA VAL A 106 4.52 -9.47 5.32
C VAL A 106 4.50 -10.82 6.06
N GLY A 107 5.53 -11.63 5.94
CA GLY A 107 5.63 -12.94 6.62
C GLY A 107 6.07 -12.88 8.09
N HIS A 108 6.32 -11.70 8.67
CA HIS A 108 6.81 -11.53 10.05
C HIS A 108 5.68 -11.36 11.08
N TYR A 109 4.45 -11.77 10.77
CA TYR A 109 3.37 -11.78 11.76
C TYR A 109 3.74 -12.65 12.98
N SER A 110 3.27 -12.26 14.14
CA SER A 110 3.50 -12.93 15.43
C SER A 110 2.35 -13.87 15.80
N VAL A 111 1.13 -13.50 15.42
CA VAL A 111 -0.08 -14.28 15.66
C VAL A 111 -0.94 -14.26 14.41
N TYR A 112 -1.62 -15.36 14.14
CA TYR A 112 -2.61 -15.45 13.10
C TYR A 112 -3.77 -16.36 13.51
N ARG A 113 -4.94 -16.10 12.95
CA ARG A 113 -6.10 -16.99 12.95
C ARG A 113 -6.86 -16.72 11.67
N ILE A 114 -6.76 -17.62 10.72
CA ILE A 114 -7.28 -17.43 9.36
C ILE A 114 -8.09 -18.62 8.89
N CYS A 115 -8.96 -18.37 7.92
CA CYS A 115 -9.71 -19.39 7.20
C CYS A 115 -9.35 -19.38 5.71
N PRO A 116 -9.36 -20.54 5.04
CA PRO A 116 -9.22 -20.61 3.59
C PRO A 116 -10.38 -19.87 2.86
N THR A 117 -10.14 -19.38 1.62
CA THR A 117 -8.91 -19.53 0.83
C THR A 117 -7.76 -18.80 1.49
N CYS A 118 -6.55 -19.36 1.46
CA CYS A 118 -5.41 -18.71 2.08
C CYS A 118 -4.09 -19.22 1.49
N GLY A 119 -3.02 -18.44 1.62
CA GLY A 119 -1.70 -18.86 1.21
C GLY A 119 -0.62 -17.80 1.44
N LEU A 120 0.60 -18.20 1.12
CA LEU A 120 1.82 -17.44 1.26
C LEU A 120 2.71 -17.65 0.05
N ALA A 121 3.40 -16.61 -0.42
CA ALA A 121 4.44 -16.77 -1.43
C ALA A 121 5.62 -15.82 -1.16
N SER A 122 6.79 -16.26 -1.58
CA SER A 122 7.99 -15.43 -1.69
C SER A 122 8.13 -14.90 -3.13
N ASP A 123 9.17 -14.14 -3.39
CA ASP A 123 9.56 -13.71 -4.74
C ASP A 123 9.86 -14.89 -5.72
N LYS A 124 10.05 -16.12 -5.19
CA LYS A 124 10.50 -17.28 -5.96
C LYS A 124 9.49 -18.40 -6.10
N ALA A 125 8.63 -18.61 -5.11
CA ALA A 125 7.72 -19.74 -5.08
C ALA A 125 6.61 -19.57 -4.04
N LEU A 126 5.56 -20.38 -4.16
CA LEU A 126 4.59 -20.61 -3.09
C LEU A 126 5.29 -21.21 -1.87
N ILE A 127 4.83 -20.83 -0.68
CA ILE A 127 5.29 -21.40 0.59
C ILE A 127 4.25 -22.40 1.05
N GLY A 128 4.56 -23.68 0.86
CA GLY A 128 3.65 -24.78 1.15
C GLY A 128 2.52 -24.93 0.13
N GLU A 129 1.38 -25.39 0.59
CA GLU A 129 0.19 -25.60 -0.23
C GLU A 129 -0.84 -24.47 0.03
N VAL A 130 -1.55 -24.08 -1.01
CA VAL A 130 -2.66 -23.11 -0.89
C VAL A 130 -3.83 -23.77 -0.15
N ASP A 131 -4.66 -22.93 0.48
CA ASP A 131 -5.86 -23.33 1.21
C ASP A 131 -5.62 -24.21 2.45
N ASP A 132 -4.38 -24.28 2.90
CA ASP A 132 -4.00 -24.95 4.14
C ASP A 132 -3.35 -23.95 5.12
N SER A 133 -4.14 -23.51 6.11
CA SER A 133 -3.72 -22.53 7.11
C SER A 133 -2.52 -22.97 7.97
N ARG A 134 -2.19 -24.26 8.01
CA ARG A 134 -1.03 -24.78 8.77
C ARG A 134 0.30 -24.28 8.23
N TYR A 135 0.36 -23.93 6.94
CA TYR A 135 1.58 -23.38 6.34
C TYR A 135 1.89 -21.94 6.79
N PHE A 136 0.97 -21.28 7.50
CA PHE A 136 1.27 -20.02 8.16
C PHE A 136 2.24 -20.20 9.36
N ASP A 137 2.47 -21.43 9.83
CA ASP A 137 3.54 -21.77 10.76
C ASP A 137 4.83 -22.27 10.08
N HIS A 138 4.85 -22.35 8.73
CA HIS A 138 6.02 -22.82 7.99
C HIS A 138 7.25 -21.92 8.28
N PRO A 139 8.46 -22.51 8.50
CA PRO A 139 9.66 -21.70 8.75
C PRO A 139 9.97 -20.68 7.66
N ASP A 140 9.71 -21.01 6.40
CA ASP A 140 9.96 -20.12 5.26
C ASP A 140 8.96 -18.94 5.19
N ARG A 141 7.92 -18.90 6.03
CA ARG A 141 6.99 -17.76 6.08
C ARG A 141 7.69 -16.42 6.24
N TYR A 142 8.86 -16.40 6.90
CA TYR A 142 9.65 -15.18 7.06
C TYR A 142 10.20 -14.62 5.73
N SER A 143 10.17 -15.40 4.65
CA SER A 143 10.49 -14.96 3.29
C SER A 143 9.26 -14.51 2.49
N ALA A 144 8.05 -14.65 3.05
CA ALA A 144 6.83 -14.27 2.34
C ALA A 144 6.79 -12.77 2.05
N ASP A 145 6.50 -12.46 0.80
CA ASP A 145 6.29 -11.10 0.28
C ASP A 145 4.83 -10.88 -0.21
N ILE A 146 3.99 -11.89 -0.08
CA ILE A 146 2.54 -11.81 -0.23
C ILE A 146 1.88 -12.84 0.69
N LEU A 147 0.77 -12.48 1.30
CA LEU A 147 -0.13 -13.40 1.98
C LEU A 147 -1.58 -13.02 1.73
N TRP A 148 -2.46 -14.03 1.76
CA TRP A 148 -3.89 -13.83 1.60
C TRP A 148 -4.70 -14.81 2.46
N PHE A 149 -5.94 -14.41 2.79
CA PHE A 149 -6.91 -15.26 3.48
C PHE A 149 -8.34 -14.71 3.32
N THR A 150 -9.35 -15.58 3.41
CA THR A 150 -10.76 -15.17 3.28
C THR A 150 -11.26 -14.43 4.51
N LYS A 151 -10.96 -14.90 5.72
CA LYS A 151 -11.38 -14.26 6.97
C LYS A 151 -10.47 -14.63 8.14
N GLY A 152 -10.54 -13.84 9.20
CA GLY A 152 -9.69 -13.93 10.36
C GLY A 152 -8.70 -12.78 10.45
N PHE A 153 -7.48 -13.02 10.93
CA PHE A 153 -6.52 -11.94 11.12
C PHE A 153 -5.07 -12.43 11.09
N VAL A 154 -4.17 -11.49 10.80
CA VAL A 154 -2.74 -11.55 11.10
C VAL A 154 -2.36 -10.37 11.99
N GLU A 155 -1.46 -10.59 12.95
CA GLU A 155 -0.99 -9.58 13.89
C GLU A 155 0.52 -9.48 13.88
N TYR A 156 1.03 -8.27 13.83
CA TYR A 156 2.44 -7.94 13.75
C TYR A 156 2.91 -7.25 15.03
N ASN A 157 4.04 -7.68 15.58
CA ASN A 157 4.74 -6.92 16.59
C ASN A 157 5.61 -5.85 15.92
N ILE A 158 5.27 -4.58 16.13
CA ILE A 158 6.03 -3.46 15.63
C ILE A 158 7.13 -3.12 16.66
N PRO A 159 8.42 -3.09 16.24
CA PRO A 159 9.49 -2.64 17.10
C PRO A 159 9.26 -1.21 17.59
N ASN A 160 9.32 -1.01 18.90
CA ASN A 160 9.24 0.29 19.54
C ASN A 160 10.58 0.63 20.19
N PHE A 161 11.45 1.30 19.44
CA PHE A 161 12.78 1.71 19.90
C PHE A 161 12.91 3.23 20.04
N ILE A 162 11.79 3.91 20.37
CA ILE A 162 11.87 5.33 20.71
C ILE A 162 12.70 5.51 21.99
N PRO A 163 13.39 6.66 22.16
CA PRO A 163 14.20 6.91 23.34
C PRO A 163 13.42 6.86 24.63
N SER A 164 14.11 6.58 25.75
CA SER A 164 13.49 6.56 27.08
C SER A 164 12.85 7.90 27.43
N PHE A 165 11.78 7.86 28.21
CA PHE A 165 11.00 9.02 28.64
C PHE A 165 10.33 9.80 27.51
N GLN A 166 10.05 9.12 26.37
CA GLN A 166 9.26 9.65 25.27
C GLN A 166 7.87 9.02 25.24
N LYS A 167 6.88 9.79 24.79
CA LYS A 167 5.54 9.31 24.43
C LYS A 167 5.36 9.32 22.92
N ILE A 168 4.53 8.41 22.42
CA ILE A 168 4.17 8.38 20.99
C ILE A 168 3.11 9.47 20.75
N THR A 169 3.34 10.34 19.79
CA THR A 169 2.43 11.43 19.42
C THR A 169 1.64 11.13 18.14
N GLN A 170 2.23 10.34 17.23
CA GLN A 170 1.56 9.88 16.02
C GLN A 170 2.15 8.55 15.58
N LEU A 171 1.30 7.67 15.09
CA LEU A 171 1.69 6.43 14.41
C LEU A 171 1.20 6.50 12.96
N THR A 172 2.10 6.21 12.02
CA THR A 172 1.77 6.12 10.61
C THR A 172 2.13 4.73 10.11
N ILE A 173 1.18 4.04 9.49
CA ILE A 173 1.38 2.71 8.91
C ILE A 173 0.95 2.75 7.45
N SER A 174 1.81 2.30 6.54
CA SER A 174 1.43 2.12 5.14
C SER A 174 1.65 0.69 4.68
N ALA A 175 0.65 0.15 3.98
CA ALA A 175 0.66 -1.19 3.42
C ALA A 175 -0.14 -1.24 2.11
N GLU A 176 0.27 -2.07 1.17
CA GLU A 176 -0.51 -2.36 -0.03
C GLU A 176 -1.45 -3.50 0.26
N LEU A 177 -2.77 -3.25 0.11
CA LEU A 177 -3.86 -4.15 0.51
C LEU A 177 -4.89 -4.29 -0.60
N SER A 178 -5.49 -5.48 -0.72
CA SER A 178 -6.70 -5.73 -1.52
C SER A 178 -7.64 -6.69 -0.81
N SER A 179 -8.81 -6.89 -1.36
CA SER A 179 -9.65 -8.06 -1.06
C SER A 179 -8.98 -9.34 -1.56
N GLU A 180 -9.61 -10.48 -1.30
CA GLU A 180 -9.22 -11.82 -1.79
C GLU A 180 -10.44 -12.52 -2.37
N ALA A 181 -10.51 -12.63 -3.68
CA ALA A 181 -11.59 -13.29 -4.41
C ALA A 181 -11.13 -14.68 -4.92
N PRO A 182 -12.03 -15.61 -5.16
CA PRO A 182 -11.72 -16.83 -5.92
C PRO A 182 -11.32 -16.48 -7.37
N GLY A 183 -10.03 -16.37 -7.63
CA GLY A 183 -9.48 -15.80 -8.86
C GLY A 183 -9.23 -14.30 -8.71
N VAL A 184 -9.70 -13.46 -9.63
CA VAL A 184 -9.63 -11.99 -9.55
C VAL A 184 -11.00 -11.38 -9.81
N ASN A 185 -11.34 -10.35 -9.06
CA ASN A 185 -12.60 -9.62 -9.22
C ASN A 185 -12.44 -8.18 -8.74
N ASN A 186 -12.41 -7.22 -9.66
CA ASN A 186 -12.27 -5.80 -9.35
C ASN A 186 -13.44 -5.23 -8.52
N VAL A 187 -14.56 -5.97 -8.43
CA VAL A 187 -15.73 -5.61 -7.62
C VAL A 187 -16.01 -6.74 -6.62
N TRP A 188 -15.19 -6.78 -5.56
CA TRP A 188 -15.26 -7.80 -4.51
C TRP A 188 -15.02 -7.13 -3.15
N PRO A 189 -16.03 -6.47 -2.59
CA PRO A 189 -15.88 -5.67 -1.38
C PRO A 189 -15.48 -6.51 -0.16
N SER A 190 -14.58 -5.96 0.66
CA SER A 190 -14.18 -6.56 1.93
C SER A 190 -13.99 -5.50 3.01
N ASP A 191 -14.62 -5.70 4.18
CA ASP A 191 -14.43 -4.85 5.35
C ASP A 191 -13.14 -5.25 6.09
N ILE A 192 -12.08 -4.51 5.83
CA ILE A 192 -10.78 -4.72 6.47
C ILE A 192 -10.71 -3.86 7.72
N SER A 193 -10.56 -4.50 8.88
CA SER A 193 -10.46 -3.86 10.20
C SER A 193 -9.02 -3.74 10.64
N PHE A 194 -8.67 -2.59 11.23
CA PHE A 194 -7.36 -2.31 11.80
C PHE A 194 -7.44 -2.25 13.32
N TYR A 195 -6.50 -2.91 13.98
CA TYR A 195 -6.40 -2.87 15.45
C TYR A 195 -4.99 -2.49 15.88
N LEU A 196 -4.90 -1.74 16.96
CA LEU A 196 -3.66 -1.45 17.65
C LEU A 196 -3.83 -1.81 19.12
N ASN A 197 -3.01 -2.76 19.63
CA ASN A 197 -3.11 -3.30 21.00
C ASN A 197 -4.55 -3.71 21.39
N ASP A 198 -5.19 -4.49 20.52
CA ASP A 198 -6.58 -4.99 20.65
C ASP A 198 -7.69 -3.92 20.57
N VAL A 199 -7.34 -2.64 20.40
CA VAL A 199 -8.32 -1.57 20.18
C VAL A 199 -8.56 -1.46 18.67
N CYS A 200 -9.83 -1.56 18.24
CA CYS A 200 -10.21 -1.30 16.84
C CYS A 200 -10.03 0.19 16.57
N ILE A 201 -9.10 0.52 15.67
CA ILE A 201 -8.78 1.90 15.30
C ILE A 201 -9.50 2.36 14.02
N GLY A 202 -10.23 1.46 13.37
CA GLY A 202 -11.09 1.77 12.24
C GLY A 202 -11.16 0.64 11.21
N ASN A 203 -12.01 0.86 10.21
CA ASN A 203 -12.28 -0.09 9.12
C ASN A 203 -12.10 0.61 7.77
N TRP A 204 -11.70 -0.17 6.78
CA TRP A 204 -11.66 0.25 5.38
C TRP A 204 -12.39 -0.77 4.52
N LEU A 205 -13.32 -0.29 3.70
CA LEU A 205 -13.97 -1.11 2.67
C LEU A 205 -13.06 -1.20 1.46
N SER A 206 -12.40 -2.35 1.29
CA SER A 206 -11.65 -2.67 0.08
C SER A 206 -12.63 -2.89 -1.07
N PRO A 207 -12.42 -2.28 -2.26
CA PRO A 207 -13.38 -2.42 -3.35
C PRO A 207 -13.26 -3.72 -4.13
N GLY A 208 -12.10 -4.39 -4.11
CA GLY A 208 -11.90 -5.58 -4.93
C GLY A 208 -10.54 -6.25 -4.79
N ASP A 209 -10.41 -7.32 -5.54
CA ASP A 209 -9.18 -8.07 -5.78
C ASP A 209 -8.75 -7.86 -7.24
N PHE A 210 -7.59 -7.23 -7.44
CA PHE A 210 -7.21 -6.68 -8.73
C PHE A 210 -6.27 -7.59 -9.51
N GLY A 211 -6.66 -7.88 -10.76
CA GLY A 211 -5.88 -8.72 -11.68
C GLY A 211 -6.10 -8.35 -13.15
N ASP A 212 -6.67 -7.18 -13.43
CA ASP A 212 -6.88 -6.65 -14.79
C ASP A 212 -5.56 -6.28 -15.48
N SER A 213 -4.52 -6.01 -14.70
CA SER A 213 -3.17 -5.79 -15.18
C SER A 213 -2.16 -6.43 -14.21
N ARG A 214 -0.95 -6.72 -14.70
CA ARG A 214 0.13 -7.25 -13.85
C ARG A 214 0.64 -6.18 -12.91
N GLY A 215 0.84 -6.55 -11.64
CA GLY A 215 1.49 -5.68 -10.66
C GLY A 215 2.94 -5.36 -11.06
N LEU A 216 3.38 -4.13 -10.81
CA LEU A 216 4.69 -3.62 -11.23
C LEU A 216 5.86 -4.46 -10.66
N PHE A 217 5.72 -4.97 -9.45
CA PHE A 217 6.72 -5.79 -8.75
C PHE A 217 6.37 -7.28 -8.73
N THR A 218 5.16 -7.66 -9.18
CA THR A 218 4.69 -9.05 -9.17
C THR A 218 5.58 -9.93 -10.06
N PRO A 219 6.16 -11.04 -9.52
CA PRO A 219 7.12 -11.86 -10.22
C PRO A 219 6.55 -12.55 -11.46
N ASP A 220 7.42 -12.85 -12.45
CA ASP A 220 7.01 -13.45 -13.72
C ASP A 220 6.38 -14.84 -13.59
N TRP A 221 6.73 -15.59 -12.56
CA TRP A 221 6.17 -16.91 -12.30
C TRP A 221 4.77 -16.90 -11.67
N TRP A 222 4.31 -15.72 -11.14
CA TRP A 222 2.99 -15.60 -10.51
C TRP A 222 1.87 -15.75 -11.54
N PHE A 223 0.80 -16.46 -11.17
CA PHE A 223 -0.28 -16.78 -12.09
C PHE A 223 -1.05 -15.53 -12.50
N PRO A 224 -1.28 -15.30 -13.82
CA PRO A 224 -2.02 -14.13 -14.31
C PRO A 224 -3.47 -14.04 -13.85
N SER A 225 -4.08 -15.19 -13.46
CA SER A 225 -5.45 -15.29 -12.96
C SER A 225 -5.56 -15.07 -11.45
N TRP A 226 -4.47 -14.80 -10.76
CA TRP A 226 -4.43 -14.52 -9.34
C TRP A 226 -4.26 -13.01 -9.10
N ASN A 227 -4.49 -12.57 -7.86
CA ASN A 227 -4.31 -11.19 -7.42
C ASN A 227 -2.94 -10.62 -7.85
N GLN A 228 -2.95 -9.49 -8.51
CA GLN A 228 -1.76 -8.91 -9.11
C GLN A 228 -1.24 -7.70 -8.33
N TYR A 229 -2.13 -6.91 -7.74
CA TYR A 229 -1.79 -5.71 -7.00
C TYR A 229 -2.91 -5.30 -6.04
N GLY A 230 -2.57 -4.39 -5.15
CA GLY A 230 -3.51 -3.78 -4.21
C GLY A 230 -3.51 -2.25 -4.30
N LEU A 231 -4.16 -1.63 -3.34
CA LEU A 231 -4.15 -0.20 -3.12
C LEU A 231 -3.25 0.12 -1.93
N LEU A 232 -2.31 1.04 -2.09
CA LEU A 232 -1.51 1.50 -0.97
C LEU A 232 -2.41 2.29 -0.01
N LYS A 233 -2.44 1.89 1.25
CA LYS A 233 -3.19 2.54 2.32
C LYS A 233 -2.23 3.21 3.29
N LEU A 234 -2.54 4.45 3.62
CA LEU A 234 -1.84 5.22 4.65
C LEU A 234 -2.77 5.39 5.85
N LEU A 235 -2.50 4.64 6.90
CA LEU A 235 -3.19 4.74 8.18
C LEU A 235 -2.41 5.71 9.09
N VAL A 236 -3.09 6.69 9.67
CA VAL A 236 -2.51 7.67 10.59
C VAL A 236 -3.34 7.71 11.85
N VAL A 237 -2.70 7.48 13.01
CA VAL A 237 -3.32 7.64 14.34
C VAL A 237 -2.62 8.79 15.04
N ASN A 238 -3.34 9.86 15.35
CA ASN A 238 -2.81 11.04 16.02
C ASN A 238 -3.80 11.60 17.06
N HIS A 239 -3.54 12.78 17.62
CA HIS A 239 -4.41 13.42 18.63
C HIS A 239 -5.79 13.86 18.09
N LYS A 240 -6.01 13.88 16.76
CA LYS A 240 -7.30 14.25 16.14
C LYS A 240 -8.19 13.04 15.84
N GLY A 241 -7.64 11.82 15.91
CA GLY A 241 -8.32 10.56 15.58
C GLY A 241 -7.49 9.63 14.74
N THR A 242 -8.17 8.67 14.10
CA THR A 242 -7.58 7.75 13.14
C THR A 242 -8.07 8.06 11.72
N PHE A 243 -7.14 8.06 10.79
CA PHE A 243 -7.36 8.44 9.40
C PHE A 243 -6.83 7.35 8.46
N ILE A 244 -7.47 7.17 7.32
CA ILE A 244 -6.96 6.39 6.19
C ILE A 244 -6.93 7.28 4.94
N ASP A 245 -5.78 7.40 4.28
CA ASP A 245 -5.59 8.24 3.10
C ASP A 245 -6.11 9.68 3.30
N GLY A 246 -5.94 10.24 4.51
CA GLY A 246 -6.40 11.58 4.89
C GLY A 246 -7.88 11.66 5.30
N LEU A 247 -8.68 10.61 5.14
CA LEU A 247 -10.08 10.58 5.57
C LEU A 247 -10.19 10.01 6.99
N LYS A 248 -10.89 10.72 7.88
CA LYS A 248 -11.14 10.26 9.25
C LYS A 248 -12.06 9.04 9.25
N ILE A 249 -11.60 7.93 9.85
CA ILE A 249 -12.33 6.67 9.95
C ILE A 249 -12.74 6.32 11.37
N SER A 250 -12.12 6.95 12.39
CA SER A 250 -12.43 6.69 13.80
C SER A 250 -12.04 7.87 14.68
N ASP A 251 -12.70 7.98 15.83
CA ASP A 251 -12.37 8.94 16.89
C ASP A 251 -11.30 8.42 17.86
N VAL A 252 -10.77 7.21 17.66
CA VAL A 252 -9.67 6.69 18.45
C VAL A 252 -8.42 7.52 18.20
N THR A 253 -7.89 8.13 19.26
CA THR A 253 -6.71 8.99 19.21
C THR A 253 -5.48 8.26 19.75
N ILE A 254 -4.29 8.75 19.39
CA ILE A 254 -3.04 8.23 19.95
C ILE A 254 -3.00 8.40 21.47
N ASP A 255 -3.56 9.49 21.98
CA ASP A 255 -3.62 9.79 23.42
C ASP A 255 -4.49 8.78 24.17
N SER A 256 -5.60 8.33 23.57
CA SER A 256 -6.48 7.31 24.16
C SER A 256 -5.84 5.91 24.27
N LEU A 257 -4.77 5.68 23.50
CA LEU A 257 -4.02 4.41 23.51
C LEU A 257 -2.90 4.40 24.57
N HIS A 258 -2.57 5.55 25.16
CA HIS A 258 -1.56 5.71 26.22
C HIS A 258 -0.21 5.05 25.93
N LEU A 259 0.33 5.28 24.71
CA LEU A 259 1.55 4.64 24.23
C LEU A 259 2.80 5.46 24.58
N ASP A 260 3.79 4.79 25.14
CA ASP A 260 5.10 5.35 25.50
C ASP A 260 6.25 4.45 25.04
N TYR A 261 7.48 4.78 25.41
CA TYR A 261 8.69 4.03 25.07
C TYR A 261 8.73 2.59 25.60
N ARG A 262 7.87 2.22 26.57
CA ARG A 262 7.76 0.85 27.12
C ARG A 262 6.64 0.05 26.49
N SER A 263 5.76 0.70 25.73
CA SER A 263 4.58 0.05 25.17
C SER A 263 4.97 -0.95 24.09
N SER A 264 4.41 -2.14 24.14
CA SER A 264 4.39 -3.02 22.97
C SER A 264 3.41 -2.48 21.94
N LEU A 265 3.74 -2.58 20.66
CA LEU A 265 2.88 -2.16 19.58
C LEU A 265 2.49 -3.40 18.77
N ARG A 266 1.23 -3.83 18.87
CA ARG A 266 0.68 -4.94 18.10
C ARG A 266 -0.31 -4.38 17.09
N PHE A 267 0.02 -4.52 15.82
CA PHE A 267 -0.83 -4.11 14.73
C PHE A 267 -1.49 -5.30 14.09
N ARG A 268 -2.83 -5.31 14.03
CA ARG A 268 -3.61 -6.41 13.48
C ARG A 268 -4.42 -5.93 12.28
N LEU A 269 -4.37 -6.72 11.23
CA LEU A 269 -5.20 -6.62 10.04
C LEU A 269 -6.19 -7.79 10.05
N ALA A 270 -7.48 -7.50 9.95
CA ALA A 270 -8.52 -8.51 10.11
C ALA A 270 -9.67 -8.34 9.11
N VAL A 271 -10.25 -9.47 8.72
CA VAL A 271 -11.60 -9.57 8.16
C VAL A 271 -12.42 -10.34 9.19
N ASN A 272 -13.28 -9.61 9.92
CA ASN A 272 -14.03 -10.17 11.03
C ASN A 272 -15.13 -11.11 10.57
N ASP A 273 -15.52 -12.08 11.42
CA ASP A 273 -16.59 -13.03 11.11
C ASP A 273 -17.97 -12.35 10.97
N ASP A 274 -18.18 -11.22 11.61
CA ASP A 274 -19.39 -10.40 11.62
C ASP A 274 -19.35 -9.19 10.69
N ALA A 275 -18.35 -9.11 9.81
CA ALA A 275 -18.25 -8.06 8.81
C ALA A 275 -19.43 -8.13 7.81
N GLU A 276 -19.89 -6.99 7.33
CA GLU A 276 -20.93 -6.91 6.30
C GLU A 276 -20.44 -7.51 4.98
N HIS A 277 -19.17 -7.25 4.64
CA HIS A 277 -18.53 -7.77 3.45
C HIS A 277 -17.30 -8.61 3.84
N VAL A 278 -17.47 -9.94 3.78
CA VAL A 278 -16.37 -10.90 4.00
C VAL A 278 -15.76 -11.26 2.65
N GLY A 279 -14.96 -10.33 2.11
CA GLY A 279 -14.30 -10.47 0.81
C GLY A 279 -12.81 -10.78 0.89
N GLY A 280 -12.32 -11.23 2.07
CA GLY A 280 -10.91 -11.57 2.26
C GLY A 280 -9.96 -10.39 2.35
N LEU A 281 -8.69 -10.71 2.54
CA LEU A 281 -7.59 -9.77 2.61
C LEU A 281 -6.35 -10.35 1.94
N THR A 282 -5.75 -9.57 1.05
CA THR A 282 -4.38 -9.78 0.56
C THR A 282 -3.48 -8.65 1.05
N ILE A 283 -2.29 -8.99 1.53
CA ILE A 283 -1.23 -8.06 1.94
C ILE A 283 -0.04 -8.28 1.00
N PHE A 284 0.34 -7.23 0.28
CA PHE A 284 1.46 -7.24 -0.65
C PHE A 284 2.71 -6.68 0.04
N GLY A 285 3.83 -7.35 -0.15
CA GLY A 285 5.14 -6.93 0.29
C GLY A 285 6.00 -6.43 -0.87
N LYS A 286 7.29 -6.28 -0.62
CA LYS A 286 8.23 -5.57 -1.48
C LYS A 286 8.34 -6.10 -2.91
N THR A 287 8.12 -7.39 -3.15
CA THR A 287 8.30 -8.01 -4.47
C THR A 287 6.99 -8.41 -5.14
N PHE A 288 5.87 -7.89 -4.63
CA PHE A 288 4.53 -8.07 -5.21
C PHE A 288 3.80 -6.72 -5.30
N GLY A 289 2.78 -6.66 -6.14
CA GLY A 289 1.91 -5.49 -6.26
C GLY A 289 2.53 -4.34 -7.05
N ASN A 290 2.08 -3.14 -6.74
CA ASN A 290 2.47 -1.90 -7.42
C ASN A 290 3.42 -1.02 -6.62
N TYR A 291 3.70 -1.37 -5.34
CA TYR A 291 4.50 -0.55 -4.43
C TYR A 291 5.61 -1.38 -3.83
N GLY A 292 6.86 -1.17 -4.25
CA GLY A 292 8.02 -1.96 -3.81
C GLY A 292 8.36 -1.74 -2.33
N GLN A 293 7.42 -1.99 -1.43
CA GLN A 293 7.56 -1.84 0.01
C GLN A 293 6.90 -2.97 0.79
N ASP A 294 7.40 -3.20 1.99
CA ASP A 294 6.73 -3.95 3.04
C ASP A 294 5.77 -3.06 3.84
N ILE A 295 5.26 -3.52 4.98
CA ILE A 295 4.48 -2.70 5.90
C ILE A 295 5.41 -1.67 6.52
N LYS A 296 5.32 -0.41 6.11
CA LYS A 296 6.14 0.68 6.64
C LYS A 296 5.47 1.31 7.85
N VAL A 297 6.25 1.53 8.90
CA VAL A 297 5.78 2.14 10.14
C VAL A 297 6.67 3.29 10.53
N ASN A 298 6.07 4.46 10.78
CA ASN A 298 6.73 5.62 11.35
C ASN A 298 6.09 5.96 12.69
N ILE A 299 6.91 6.05 13.73
CA ILE A 299 6.52 6.39 15.10
C ILE A 299 7.06 7.77 15.39
N HIS A 300 6.19 8.77 15.47
CA HIS A 300 6.52 10.11 15.92
C HIS A 300 6.42 10.15 17.45
N TYR A 301 7.37 10.80 18.09
CA TYR A 301 7.43 10.85 19.55
C TYR A 301 7.87 12.21 20.07
N ALA A 302 7.51 12.51 21.31
CA ALA A 302 7.90 13.73 22.01
C ALA A 302 8.26 13.41 23.48
N PRO A 303 8.99 14.28 24.17
CA PRO A 303 9.22 14.13 25.60
C PRO A 303 7.92 13.96 26.37
N MET A 304 7.92 13.08 27.36
CA MET A 304 6.83 13.02 28.34
C MET A 304 6.84 14.34 29.14
N GLU A 305 5.68 14.97 29.28
CA GLU A 305 5.56 16.12 30.17
C GLU A 305 5.88 15.66 31.60
N GLU A 306 6.77 16.37 32.27
CA GLU A 306 7.00 16.14 33.70
C GLU A 306 5.69 16.46 34.40
N THR A 307 5.03 15.44 34.96
CA THR A 307 3.91 15.63 35.89
C THR A 307 4.52 16.22 37.15
N GLU A 308 4.25 17.55 37.41
CA GLU A 308 4.51 18.21 38.67
C GLU A 308 3.83 17.51 39.87
#